data_2fd5f8a01896c82fff8e1df64d4d754d
#
_entry.id   2fd5f8a01896c82fff8e1df64d4d754d
#
_cell.length_a   1.000
_cell.length_b   1.000
_cell.length_c   1.000
_cell.angle_alpha   90.00
_cell.angle_beta   90.00
_cell.angle_gamma   90.00
#
_symmetry.space_group_name_H-M   'P 1'
#
loop_
_entity.id
_entity.type
_entity.pdbx_description
1 polymer ?
#
loop_
_entity_poly.entity_id
_entity_poly.type
_entity_poly.pdbx_seq_one_letter_code
_entity_poly.pdbx_strand_id
1 'polypeptide(L)'
;MPWLPLAHEKWFVDDPGAFHGDWSFALTAASLLLIGAVVVVALAWHLVGGRLPRPELPFLQPLGRLAPWIPRLLGIHLGVSLLSLAVQDAYLAPNLSLQHVSGGAAIDFAEALRGVWFITGAWLRPAGMVTLLLGPLAALLAGPVAMLEAVDLLGIALFLVVLPPSRDRYGAVEPAPETAALAIFALRVCAGLALVVLAFSEKFANPALAREFIGNYPAFDLFDLLGIPLGGDAFIRLAGTVELLFGLLLISGRIPQVAVIVAGIPFNATLAFLGKTELIGHLPVYGVMLALLVYGSSPRYAGLVPAWPWQAGLRVERRGSSRLSTRPS
;
A
#
# COMPACT_ATOMS: atom_id res chain seq x y z
N MET A 1 26.32 12.70 0.05
CA MET A 1 25.26 13.65 -0.32
C MET A 1 23.97 13.13 0.23
N PRO A 2 23.35 13.80 1.18
CA PRO A 2 22.15 13.37 1.86
C PRO A 2 20.93 13.71 0.98
N TRP A 3 20.07 12.76 0.69
CA TRP A 3 18.86 12.96 -0.12
C TRP A 3 17.70 12.23 0.55
N LEU A 4 16.90 12.82 1.05
CA LEU A 4 15.59 13.32 1.42
C LEU A 4 14.39 12.34 1.38
N PRO A 5 13.54 12.37 2.36
CA PRO A 5 12.44 11.46 2.59
C PRO A 5 11.06 12.04 2.84
N LEU A 6 10.04 11.27 2.61
CA LEU A 6 8.75 11.33 3.25
C LEU A 6 7.94 10.04 3.18
N ALA A 7 8.51 8.86 3.33
CA ALA A 7 7.61 7.75 3.42
C ALA A 7 7.88 6.89 4.63
N HIS A 8 9.00 6.32 4.71
CA HIS A 8 9.39 5.56 5.89
C HIS A 8 10.57 6.26 6.53
N GLU A 9 10.30 7.17 7.46
CA GLU A 9 11.32 7.93 8.18
C GLU A 9 12.40 7.01 8.77
N LYS A 10 12.01 5.80 9.19
CA LYS A 10 12.91 4.74 9.66
C LYS A 10 13.99 4.31 8.66
N TRP A 11 13.76 4.51 7.36
CA TRP A 11 14.75 4.13 6.35
C TRP A 11 15.89 5.14 6.21
N PHE A 12 15.74 6.31 6.82
CA PHE A 12 16.57 7.48 6.60
C PHE A 12 17.06 8.13 7.88
N VAL A 13 16.79 7.51 9.01
CA VAL A 13 17.29 7.91 10.33
C VAL A 13 18.25 6.84 10.81
N ASP A 14 19.42 7.26 11.27
CA ASP A 14 20.38 6.36 11.90
C ASP A 14 19.78 5.83 13.21
N ASP A 15 19.89 4.51 13.44
CA ASP A 15 19.35 3.83 14.62
C ASP A 15 17.89 4.18 14.96
N PRO A 16 16.93 3.89 14.08
CA PRO A 16 15.52 4.20 14.35
C PRO A 16 14.97 3.48 15.60
N GLY A 17 15.65 2.44 16.08
CA GLY A 17 15.32 1.72 17.31
C GLY A 17 15.56 2.52 18.58
N ALA A 18 16.38 3.59 18.54
CA ALA A 18 16.59 4.48 19.66
C ALA A 18 15.38 5.37 19.97
N PHE A 19 14.46 5.54 19.01
CA PHE A 19 13.28 6.38 19.16
C PHE A 19 12.09 5.55 19.64
N HIS A 20 11.62 5.84 20.84
CA HIS A 20 10.49 5.13 21.45
C HIS A 20 9.18 5.85 21.22
N GLY A 21 8.11 5.09 21.12
CA GLY A 21 6.76 5.64 20.95
C GLY A 21 6.32 6.52 22.11
N ASP A 22 5.76 7.68 21.77
CA ASP A 22 5.15 8.64 22.69
C ASP A 22 3.76 9.04 22.21
N TRP A 23 2.75 8.45 22.80
CA TRP A 23 1.35 8.72 22.47
C TRP A 23 0.86 10.10 22.92
N SER A 24 1.62 10.82 23.77
CA SER A 24 1.22 12.14 24.25
C SER A 24 1.02 13.13 23.10
N PHE A 25 1.85 13.03 22.05
CA PHE A 25 1.72 13.85 20.84
C PHE A 25 0.43 13.57 20.05
N ALA A 26 0.08 12.28 19.90
CA ALA A 26 -1.19 11.89 19.26
C ALA A 26 -2.41 12.38 20.04
N LEU A 27 -2.30 12.44 21.39
CA LEU A 27 -3.39 12.82 22.26
C LEU A 27 -3.51 14.34 22.49
N THR A 28 -2.65 15.15 21.87
CA THR A 28 -2.82 16.62 21.89
C THR A 28 -4.11 17.03 21.17
N ALA A 29 -4.73 18.13 21.60
CA ALA A 29 -5.94 18.64 20.96
C ALA A 29 -5.76 18.87 19.45
N ALA A 30 -4.60 19.37 19.01
CA ALA A 30 -4.30 19.60 17.61
C ALA A 30 -4.29 18.28 16.81
N SER A 31 -3.60 17.23 17.31
CA SER A 31 -3.57 15.92 16.65
C SER A 31 -4.96 15.27 16.61
N LEU A 32 -5.70 15.30 17.72
CA LEU A 32 -7.05 14.73 17.79
C LEU A 32 -8.03 15.42 16.84
N LEU A 33 -7.95 16.75 16.71
CA LEU A 33 -8.77 17.51 15.75
C LEU A 33 -8.44 17.11 14.31
N LEU A 34 -7.15 16.97 13.97
CA LEU A 34 -6.74 16.54 12.62
C LEU A 34 -7.15 15.10 12.33
N ILE A 35 -6.93 14.16 13.26
CA ILE A 35 -7.38 12.77 13.12
C ILE A 35 -8.92 12.72 12.96
N GLY A 36 -9.66 13.47 13.79
CA GLY A 36 -11.10 13.57 13.68
C GLY A 36 -11.55 14.13 12.33
N ALA A 37 -10.90 15.18 11.84
CA ALA A 37 -11.16 15.76 10.52
C ALA A 37 -10.91 14.74 9.39
N VAL A 38 -9.83 13.99 9.45
CA VAL A 38 -9.53 12.92 8.49
C VAL A 38 -10.64 11.86 8.47
N VAL A 39 -11.11 11.42 9.63
CA VAL A 39 -12.20 10.44 9.72
C VAL A 39 -13.47 10.99 9.07
N VAL A 40 -13.81 12.25 9.35
CA VAL A 40 -14.98 12.92 8.72
C VAL A 40 -14.83 13.02 7.21
N VAL A 41 -13.64 13.42 6.71
CA VAL A 41 -13.35 13.48 5.27
C VAL A 41 -13.45 12.10 4.63
N ALA A 42 -12.89 11.07 5.24
CA ALA A 42 -12.94 9.70 4.74
C ALA A 42 -14.37 9.14 4.70
N LEU A 43 -15.20 9.45 5.71
CA LEU A 43 -16.62 9.10 5.72
C LEU A 43 -17.39 9.85 4.63
N ALA A 44 -17.17 11.15 4.48
CA ALA A 44 -17.78 11.95 3.41
C ALA A 44 -17.39 11.39 2.02
N TRP A 45 -16.11 11.08 1.83
CA TRP A 45 -15.59 10.42 0.63
C TRP A 45 -16.30 9.10 0.35
N HIS A 46 -16.43 8.26 1.38
CA HIS A 46 -17.12 6.98 1.26
C HIS A 46 -18.59 7.15 0.82
N LEU A 47 -19.31 8.08 1.42
CA LEU A 47 -20.72 8.36 1.12
C LEU A 47 -20.88 8.96 -0.28
N VAL A 48 -20.11 9.98 -0.62
CA VAL A 48 -20.16 10.66 -1.93
C VAL A 48 -19.72 9.70 -3.03
N GLY A 49 -18.60 8.99 -2.83
CA GLY A 49 -18.09 8.03 -3.79
C GLY A 49 -19.02 6.86 -4.06
N GLY A 50 -19.99 6.59 -3.14
CA GLY A 50 -21.06 5.63 -3.36
C GLY A 50 -22.06 6.04 -4.45
N ARG A 51 -22.16 7.34 -4.74
CA ARG A 51 -23.13 7.95 -5.68
C ARG A 51 -22.54 8.24 -7.05
N LEU A 52 -21.21 8.24 -7.17
CA LEU A 52 -20.55 8.55 -8.44
C LEU A 52 -20.59 7.38 -9.43
N PRO A 53 -20.60 7.69 -10.75
CA PRO A 53 -20.48 6.66 -11.78
C PRO A 53 -19.14 5.94 -11.69
N ARG A 54 -19.06 4.76 -12.31
CA ARG A 54 -17.84 3.96 -12.34
C ARG A 54 -17.59 3.40 -13.74
N PRO A 55 -16.37 3.56 -14.27
CA PRO A 55 -15.24 4.33 -13.72
C PRO A 55 -15.57 5.83 -13.52
N GLU A 56 -15.00 6.44 -12.48
CA GLU A 56 -15.23 7.88 -12.20
C GLU A 56 -14.49 8.80 -13.17
N LEU A 57 -13.38 8.35 -13.75
CA LEU A 57 -12.59 9.03 -14.78
C LEU A 57 -12.64 8.23 -16.09
N PRO A 58 -13.65 8.45 -16.96
CA PRO A 58 -13.85 7.61 -18.16
C PRO A 58 -12.67 7.62 -19.14
N PHE A 59 -11.89 8.70 -19.21
CA PHE A 59 -10.72 8.79 -20.09
C PHE A 59 -9.60 7.81 -19.74
N LEU A 60 -9.63 7.25 -18.51
CA LEU A 60 -8.69 6.19 -18.07
C LEU A 60 -9.16 4.77 -18.42
N GLN A 61 -10.34 4.58 -19.02
CA GLN A 61 -10.85 3.24 -19.38
C GLN A 61 -9.85 2.39 -20.20
N PRO A 62 -9.02 2.94 -21.10
CA PRO A 62 -8.03 2.14 -21.82
C PRO A 62 -7.07 1.38 -20.90
N LEU A 63 -6.74 1.91 -19.70
CA LEU A 63 -5.93 1.24 -18.70
C LEU A 63 -6.58 -0.06 -18.19
N GLY A 64 -7.91 -0.12 -18.18
CA GLY A 64 -8.65 -1.32 -17.77
C GLY A 64 -8.33 -2.58 -18.60
N ARG A 65 -7.74 -2.43 -19.78
CA ARG A 65 -7.25 -3.55 -20.62
C ARG A 65 -6.06 -4.28 -19.98
N LEU A 66 -5.37 -3.65 -19.06
CA LEU A 66 -4.25 -4.24 -18.31
C LEU A 66 -4.72 -5.13 -17.15
N ALA A 67 -6.03 -5.17 -16.84
CA ALA A 67 -6.56 -5.93 -15.72
C ALA A 67 -6.10 -7.40 -15.67
N PRO A 68 -6.04 -8.17 -16.78
CA PRO A 68 -5.54 -9.53 -16.75
C PRO A 68 -4.06 -9.64 -16.36
N TRP A 69 -3.28 -8.59 -16.60
CA TRP A 69 -1.83 -8.55 -16.34
C TRP A 69 -1.46 -8.04 -14.95
N ILE A 70 -2.42 -7.56 -14.17
CA ILE A 70 -2.15 -7.04 -12.82
C ILE A 70 -1.44 -8.05 -11.91
N PRO A 71 -1.78 -9.35 -11.89
CA PRO A 71 -1.03 -10.31 -11.07
C PRO A 71 0.45 -10.37 -11.45
N ARG A 72 0.74 -10.31 -12.74
CA ARG A 72 2.10 -10.27 -13.28
C ARG A 72 2.83 -8.99 -12.92
N LEU A 73 2.18 -7.84 -13.08
CA LEU A 73 2.75 -6.54 -12.75
C LEU A 73 3.04 -6.41 -11.24
N LEU A 74 2.10 -6.83 -10.40
CA LEU A 74 2.32 -6.90 -8.94
C LEU A 74 3.50 -7.82 -8.59
N GLY A 75 3.59 -8.99 -9.24
CA GLY A 75 4.72 -9.89 -9.08
C GLY A 75 6.05 -9.23 -9.43
N ILE A 76 6.11 -8.44 -10.52
CA ILE A 76 7.33 -7.71 -10.90
C ILE A 76 7.68 -6.66 -9.84
N HIS A 77 6.72 -5.82 -9.42
CA HIS A 77 6.98 -4.77 -8.42
C HIS A 77 7.48 -5.38 -7.11
N LEU A 78 6.78 -6.38 -6.58
CA LEU A 78 7.20 -7.08 -5.37
C LEU A 78 8.54 -7.78 -5.56
N GLY A 79 8.73 -8.49 -6.68
CA GLY A 79 9.94 -9.26 -6.94
C GLY A 79 11.20 -8.40 -7.07
N VAL A 80 11.09 -7.23 -7.74
CA VAL A 80 12.20 -6.27 -7.85
C VAL A 80 12.53 -5.68 -6.48
N SER A 81 11.52 -5.35 -5.67
CA SER A 81 11.72 -4.85 -4.31
C SER A 81 12.47 -5.90 -3.46
N LEU A 82 11.94 -7.12 -3.35
CA LEU A 82 12.55 -8.20 -2.56
C LEU A 82 13.97 -8.52 -3.00
N LEU A 83 14.22 -8.61 -4.31
CA LEU A 83 15.56 -8.86 -4.82
C LEU A 83 16.54 -7.74 -4.48
N SER A 84 16.07 -6.48 -4.57
CA SER A 84 16.88 -5.32 -4.26
C SER A 84 17.16 -5.20 -2.77
N LEU A 85 16.22 -5.57 -1.91
CA LEU A 85 16.39 -5.60 -0.46
C LEU A 85 17.38 -6.71 -0.04
N ALA A 86 17.23 -7.90 -0.59
CA ALA A 86 18.15 -9.02 -0.33
C ALA A 86 19.60 -8.67 -0.69
N VAL A 87 19.84 -7.91 -1.76
CA VAL A 87 21.20 -7.42 -2.13
C VAL A 87 21.74 -6.39 -1.13
N GLN A 88 20.88 -5.80 -0.31
CA GLN A 88 21.23 -4.82 0.72
C GLN A 88 21.24 -5.42 2.13
N ASP A 89 21.19 -6.74 2.28
CA ASP A 89 21.09 -7.46 3.55
C ASP A 89 19.87 -6.98 4.38
N ALA A 90 18.74 -6.70 3.70
CA ALA A 90 17.52 -6.21 4.32
C ALA A 90 16.33 -7.12 4.03
N TYR A 91 15.46 -7.36 5.02
CA TYR A 91 14.31 -8.25 4.92
C TYR A 91 12.99 -7.46 4.86
N LEU A 92 12.28 -7.56 3.74
CA LEU A 92 10.96 -6.92 3.48
C LEU A 92 10.96 -5.38 3.50
N ALA A 93 11.86 -4.73 4.21
CA ALA A 93 11.95 -3.27 4.31
C ALA A 93 13.41 -2.84 4.54
N PRO A 94 13.85 -1.65 4.04
CA PRO A 94 15.23 -1.20 4.14
C PRO A 94 15.79 -1.10 5.57
N ASN A 95 14.94 -0.86 6.57
CA ASN A 95 15.32 -0.76 7.98
C ASN A 95 15.40 -2.12 8.71
N LEU A 96 14.99 -3.22 8.09
CA LEU A 96 15.07 -4.55 8.68
C LEU A 96 16.38 -5.25 8.28
N SER A 97 17.51 -4.75 8.77
CA SER A 97 18.82 -5.28 8.45
C SER A 97 19.04 -6.70 8.99
N LEU A 98 19.59 -7.58 8.16
CA LEU A 98 19.95 -8.96 8.49
C LEU A 98 21.45 -9.14 8.78
N GLN A 99 22.28 -8.10 8.70
CA GLN A 99 23.74 -8.17 8.84
C GLN A 99 24.20 -8.79 10.15
N HIS A 100 23.43 -8.61 11.23
CA HIS A 100 23.77 -9.15 12.56
C HIS A 100 22.85 -10.29 13.02
N VAL A 101 21.98 -10.77 12.12
CA VAL A 101 21.03 -11.86 12.42
C VAL A 101 21.70 -13.20 12.14
N SER A 102 21.68 -14.11 13.13
CA SER A 102 22.16 -15.48 12.92
C SER A 102 21.31 -16.16 11.84
N GLY A 103 21.95 -16.60 10.76
CA GLY A 103 21.26 -17.16 9.60
C GLY A 103 20.73 -16.10 8.63
N GLY A 104 21.05 -14.82 8.80
CA GLY A 104 20.61 -13.71 7.94
C GLY A 104 20.86 -14.00 6.46
N ALA A 105 22.05 -14.45 6.10
CA ALA A 105 22.39 -14.81 4.71
C ALA A 105 21.46 -15.86 4.08
N ALA A 106 20.94 -16.81 4.87
CA ALA A 106 19.96 -17.79 4.38
C ALA A 106 18.59 -17.14 4.14
N ILE A 107 18.22 -16.16 4.96
CA ILE A 107 16.99 -15.38 4.79
C ILE A 107 17.11 -14.50 3.54
N ASP A 108 18.24 -13.79 3.36
CA ASP A 108 18.52 -12.99 2.17
C ASP A 108 18.47 -13.83 0.89
N PHE A 109 19.10 -15.00 0.92
CA PHE A 109 19.05 -15.91 -0.22
C PHE A 109 17.62 -16.37 -0.53
N ALA A 110 16.85 -16.73 0.49
CA ALA A 110 15.44 -17.11 0.32
C ALA A 110 14.59 -15.93 -0.21
N GLU A 111 14.89 -14.71 0.22
CA GLU A 111 14.23 -13.49 -0.26
C GLU A 111 14.60 -13.20 -1.72
N ALA A 112 15.89 -13.30 -2.08
CA ALA A 112 16.34 -13.16 -3.45
C ALA A 112 15.68 -14.18 -4.38
N LEU A 113 15.60 -15.45 -3.98
CA LEU A 113 14.92 -16.50 -4.74
C LEU A 113 13.44 -16.19 -4.95
N ARG A 114 12.74 -15.71 -3.92
CA ARG A 114 11.34 -15.26 -4.03
C ARG A 114 11.22 -14.08 -4.99
N GLY A 115 12.14 -13.11 -4.89
CA GLY A 115 12.19 -11.97 -5.79
C GLY A 115 12.29 -12.40 -7.25
N VAL A 116 13.25 -13.26 -7.57
CA VAL A 116 13.40 -13.86 -8.91
C VAL A 116 12.14 -14.62 -9.32
N TRP A 117 11.57 -15.42 -8.42
CA TRP A 117 10.35 -16.18 -8.70
C TRP A 117 9.19 -15.27 -9.10
N PHE A 118 8.92 -14.22 -8.35
CA PHE A 118 7.89 -13.23 -8.70
C PHE A 118 8.15 -12.55 -10.04
N ILE A 119 9.42 -12.20 -10.32
CA ILE A 119 9.82 -11.59 -11.59
C ILE A 119 9.56 -12.54 -12.78
N THR A 120 9.71 -13.84 -12.63
CA THR A 120 9.39 -14.79 -13.71
C THR A 120 7.91 -14.79 -14.09
N GLY A 121 7.00 -14.50 -13.17
CA GLY A 121 5.55 -14.57 -13.33
C GLY A 121 4.99 -16.00 -13.35
N ALA A 122 5.85 -17.00 -13.28
CA ALA A 122 5.43 -18.39 -13.24
C ALA A 122 4.96 -18.77 -11.84
N TRP A 123 3.80 -19.45 -11.75
CA TRP A 123 3.27 -19.97 -10.49
C TRP A 123 3.18 -18.92 -9.37
N LEU A 124 2.63 -17.74 -9.70
CA LEU A 124 2.50 -16.62 -8.75
C LEU A 124 1.72 -16.99 -7.49
N ARG A 125 0.75 -17.90 -7.58
CA ARG A 125 -0.03 -18.35 -6.42
C ARG A 125 0.83 -19.10 -5.38
N PRO A 126 1.62 -20.13 -5.73
CA PRO A 126 2.60 -20.73 -4.81
C PRO A 126 3.62 -19.71 -4.26
N ALA A 127 4.11 -18.78 -5.08
CA ALA A 127 5.02 -17.73 -4.62
C ALA A 127 4.36 -16.84 -3.54
N GLY A 128 3.09 -16.47 -3.74
CA GLY A 128 2.28 -15.78 -2.74
C GLY A 128 2.10 -16.59 -1.45
N MET A 129 1.85 -17.91 -1.54
CA MET A 129 1.74 -18.79 -0.37
C MET A 129 3.03 -18.80 0.45
N VAL A 130 4.18 -18.92 -0.20
CA VAL A 130 5.50 -18.87 0.47
C VAL A 130 5.70 -17.52 1.15
N THR A 131 5.30 -16.42 0.52
CA THR A 131 5.38 -15.08 1.11
C THR A 131 4.48 -14.94 2.34
N LEU A 132 3.26 -15.50 2.33
CA LEU A 132 2.38 -15.52 3.50
C LEU A 132 2.96 -16.33 4.67
N LEU A 133 3.68 -17.41 4.38
CA LEU A 133 4.33 -18.22 5.40
C LEU A 133 5.55 -17.55 6.01
N LEU A 134 6.31 -16.81 5.21
CA LEU A 134 7.55 -16.16 5.64
C LEU A 134 7.32 -14.73 6.15
N GLY A 135 6.23 -14.07 5.74
CA GLY A 135 5.92 -12.70 6.18
C GLY A 135 5.93 -12.49 7.69
N PRO A 136 5.32 -13.39 8.51
CA PRO A 136 5.37 -13.28 9.97
C PRO A 136 6.77 -13.32 10.58
N LEU A 137 7.80 -13.77 9.85
CA LEU A 137 9.18 -13.70 10.31
C LEU A 137 9.60 -12.25 10.65
N ALA A 138 9.06 -11.26 9.97
CA ALA A 138 9.28 -9.85 10.31
C ALA A 138 8.89 -9.52 11.77
N ALA A 139 7.81 -10.12 12.27
CA ALA A 139 7.41 -9.94 13.68
C ALA A 139 8.40 -10.56 14.66
N LEU A 140 9.06 -11.67 14.27
CA LEU A 140 10.08 -12.32 15.09
C LEU A 140 11.41 -11.56 15.06
N LEU A 141 11.75 -10.92 13.94
CA LEU A 141 12.99 -10.17 13.76
C LEU A 141 12.92 -8.75 14.36
N ALA A 142 11.81 -8.06 14.20
CA ALA A 142 11.67 -6.64 14.52
C ALA A 142 10.38 -6.27 15.26
N GLY A 143 9.60 -7.25 15.70
CA GLY A 143 8.37 -7.05 16.45
C GLY A 143 7.11 -6.87 15.60
N PRO A 144 5.92 -6.86 16.24
CA PRO A 144 4.64 -6.89 15.54
C PRO A 144 4.36 -5.59 14.75
N VAL A 145 4.91 -4.46 15.17
CA VAL A 145 4.71 -3.18 14.45
C VAL A 145 5.37 -3.24 13.08
N ALA A 146 6.60 -3.75 12.97
CA ALA A 146 7.30 -3.92 11.70
C ALA A 146 6.54 -4.82 10.72
N MET A 147 5.90 -5.88 11.22
CA MET A 147 5.03 -6.74 10.40
C MET A 147 3.77 -5.98 9.92
N LEU A 148 3.20 -5.11 10.76
CA LEU A 148 2.02 -4.33 10.37
C LEU A 148 2.38 -3.21 9.39
N GLU A 149 3.57 -2.64 9.48
CA GLU A 149 4.09 -1.66 8.52
C GLU A 149 4.29 -2.28 7.13
N ALA A 150 4.68 -3.55 7.06
CA ALA A 150 4.87 -4.31 5.82
C ALA A 150 3.63 -5.13 5.41
N VAL A 151 2.45 -4.86 5.98
CA VAL A 151 1.24 -5.67 5.71
C VAL A 151 0.71 -5.52 4.28
N ASP A 152 1.09 -4.48 3.56
CA ASP A 152 0.82 -4.31 2.13
C ASP A 152 1.45 -5.44 1.30
N LEU A 153 2.65 -5.93 1.66
CA LEU A 153 3.28 -7.09 1.02
C LEU A 153 2.46 -8.35 1.22
N LEU A 154 1.90 -8.55 2.43
CA LEU A 154 0.97 -9.64 2.70
C LEU A 154 -0.33 -9.46 1.91
N GLY A 155 -0.77 -8.22 1.71
CA GLY A 155 -1.91 -7.89 0.85
C GLY A 155 -1.69 -8.31 -0.61
N ILE A 156 -0.51 -8.07 -1.16
CA ILE A 156 -0.12 -8.54 -2.50
C ILE A 156 -0.08 -10.07 -2.54
N ALA A 157 0.52 -10.70 -1.53
CA ALA A 157 0.59 -12.15 -1.45
C ALA A 157 -0.81 -12.80 -1.37
N LEU A 158 -1.71 -12.26 -0.53
CA LEU A 158 -3.11 -12.68 -0.42
C LEU A 158 -3.85 -12.51 -1.76
N PHE A 159 -3.66 -11.38 -2.43
CA PHE A 159 -4.23 -11.13 -3.75
C PHE A 159 -3.85 -12.25 -4.72
N LEU A 160 -2.56 -12.59 -4.80
CA LEU A 160 -2.06 -13.64 -5.70
C LEU A 160 -2.55 -15.04 -5.31
N VAL A 161 -2.71 -15.32 -4.01
CA VAL A 161 -3.21 -16.63 -3.52
C VAL A 161 -4.70 -16.80 -3.78
N VAL A 162 -5.50 -15.74 -3.63
CA VAL A 162 -6.95 -15.77 -3.84
C VAL A 162 -7.28 -15.96 -5.32
N LEU A 163 -6.50 -15.36 -6.23
CA LEU A 163 -6.73 -15.50 -7.66
C LEU A 163 -6.53 -16.95 -8.13
N PRO A 164 -7.29 -17.40 -9.16
CA PRO A 164 -7.04 -18.68 -9.77
C PRO A 164 -5.63 -18.70 -10.39
N PRO A 165 -5.00 -19.89 -10.52
CA PRO A 165 -3.71 -19.99 -11.19
C PRO A 165 -3.85 -19.52 -12.66
N SER A 166 -2.80 -18.84 -13.14
CA SER A 166 -2.72 -18.48 -14.55
C SER A 166 -2.73 -19.72 -15.44
N ARG A 167 -3.40 -19.61 -16.59
CA ARG A 167 -3.39 -20.63 -17.64
C ARG A 167 -2.26 -20.43 -18.64
N ASP A 168 -1.63 -19.29 -18.61
CA ASP A 168 -0.47 -18.99 -19.43
C ASP A 168 0.82 -18.88 -18.57
N ARG A 169 1.97 -19.02 -19.24
CA ARG A 169 3.28 -18.95 -18.60
C ARG A 169 3.68 -17.54 -18.16
N TYR A 170 2.92 -16.53 -18.53
CA TYR A 170 3.25 -15.14 -18.25
C TYR A 170 2.47 -14.55 -17.05
N GLY A 171 1.57 -15.32 -16.44
CA GLY A 171 0.86 -14.91 -15.23
C GLY A 171 -0.40 -14.07 -15.45
N ALA A 172 -0.93 -14.00 -16.69
CA ALA A 172 -2.20 -13.32 -16.93
C ALA A 172 -3.39 -14.11 -16.35
N VAL A 173 -4.32 -13.40 -15.70
CA VAL A 173 -5.50 -14.00 -15.04
C VAL A 173 -6.73 -13.13 -15.27
N GLU A 174 -7.81 -13.76 -15.70
CA GLU A 174 -9.15 -13.17 -15.74
C GLU A 174 -10.07 -13.84 -14.70
N PRO A 175 -10.07 -13.36 -13.45
CA PRO A 175 -10.85 -13.99 -12.39
C PRO A 175 -12.35 -13.76 -12.58
N ALA A 176 -13.15 -14.65 -11.96
CA ALA A 176 -14.56 -14.39 -11.75
C ALA A 176 -14.76 -13.15 -10.85
N PRO A 177 -15.89 -12.44 -11.00
CA PRO A 177 -16.13 -11.20 -10.26
C PRO A 177 -16.00 -11.35 -8.74
N GLU A 178 -16.46 -12.45 -8.17
CA GLU A 178 -16.42 -12.73 -6.74
C GLU A 178 -14.99 -12.88 -6.24
N THR A 179 -14.18 -13.65 -6.97
CA THR A 179 -12.76 -13.86 -6.70
C THR A 179 -11.98 -12.56 -6.86
N ALA A 180 -12.28 -11.77 -7.91
CA ALA A 180 -11.68 -10.46 -8.09
C ALA A 180 -12.00 -9.50 -6.93
N ALA A 181 -13.26 -9.47 -6.48
CA ALA A 181 -13.68 -8.61 -5.37
C ALA A 181 -12.92 -8.96 -4.07
N LEU A 182 -12.77 -10.25 -3.75
CA LEU A 182 -12.02 -10.69 -2.57
C LEU A 182 -10.52 -10.34 -2.68
N ALA A 183 -9.91 -10.61 -3.83
CA ALA A 183 -8.51 -10.32 -4.07
C ALA A 183 -8.22 -8.80 -3.97
N ILE A 184 -9.02 -7.97 -4.63
CA ILE A 184 -8.91 -6.51 -4.58
C ILE A 184 -9.17 -5.98 -3.17
N PHE A 185 -10.13 -6.58 -2.44
CA PHE A 185 -10.39 -6.23 -1.05
C PHE A 185 -9.15 -6.47 -0.17
N ALA A 186 -8.53 -7.65 -0.24
CA ALA A 186 -7.31 -7.95 0.51
C ALA A 186 -6.20 -6.93 0.18
N LEU A 187 -5.97 -6.70 -1.11
CA LEU A 187 -4.94 -5.77 -1.59
C LEU A 187 -5.11 -4.35 -1.01
N ARG A 188 -6.31 -3.76 -1.18
CA ARG A 188 -6.55 -2.37 -0.75
C ARG A 188 -6.61 -2.19 0.76
N VAL A 189 -7.13 -3.19 1.49
CA VAL A 189 -7.25 -3.09 2.95
C VAL A 189 -5.88 -3.24 3.59
N CYS A 190 -5.06 -4.20 3.14
CA CYS A 190 -3.70 -4.35 3.67
C CYS A 190 -2.83 -3.13 3.36
N ALA A 191 -2.88 -2.59 2.12
CA ALA A 191 -2.13 -1.40 1.77
C ALA A 191 -2.62 -0.16 2.56
N GLY A 192 -3.92 0.00 2.71
CA GLY A 192 -4.46 1.08 3.53
C GLY A 192 -4.12 0.93 5.02
N LEU A 193 -4.10 -0.30 5.54
CA LEU A 193 -3.69 -0.57 6.91
C LEU A 193 -2.20 -0.26 7.14
N ALA A 194 -1.31 -0.60 6.20
CA ALA A 194 0.10 -0.24 6.27
C ALA A 194 0.26 1.28 6.44
N LEU A 195 -0.41 2.09 5.61
CA LEU A 195 -0.36 3.55 5.71
C LEU A 195 -0.94 4.07 7.04
N VAL A 196 -2.03 3.48 7.53
CA VAL A 196 -2.58 3.85 8.86
C VAL A 196 -1.56 3.55 9.96
N VAL A 197 -0.93 2.37 9.92
CA VAL A 197 0.09 2.01 10.92
C VAL A 197 1.28 2.96 10.85
N LEU A 198 1.78 3.28 9.66
CA LEU A 198 2.89 4.20 9.45
C LEU A 198 2.59 5.61 9.94
N ALA A 199 1.40 6.14 9.67
CA ALA A 199 0.98 7.44 10.19
C ALA A 199 1.09 7.53 11.72
N PHE A 200 0.83 6.43 12.42
CA PHE A 200 0.99 6.38 13.87
C PHE A 200 2.41 6.03 14.30
N SER A 201 3.00 4.96 13.79
CA SER A 201 4.28 4.42 14.26
C SER A 201 5.47 5.33 13.97
N GLU A 202 5.37 6.21 12.97
CA GLU A 202 6.45 7.11 12.60
C GLU A 202 6.17 8.58 12.90
N LYS A 203 4.90 8.99 13.04
CA LYS A 203 4.52 10.40 13.20
C LYS A 203 3.72 10.66 14.46
N PHE A 204 2.46 10.22 14.54
CA PHE A 204 1.59 10.54 15.66
C PHE A 204 2.03 9.94 17.00
N ALA A 205 2.55 8.71 17.00
CA ALA A 205 3.00 8.02 18.20
C ALA A 205 4.54 7.92 18.29
N ASN A 206 5.28 8.54 17.37
CA ASN A 206 6.74 8.64 17.45
C ASN A 206 7.25 9.97 16.88
N PRO A 207 6.84 11.10 17.47
CA PRO A 207 7.24 12.42 16.97
C PRO A 207 8.75 12.68 17.11
N ALA A 208 9.46 11.95 17.98
CA ALA A 208 10.90 12.10 18.12
C ALA A 208 11.63 11.60 16.87
N LEU A 209 11.23 10.45 16.32
CA LEU A 209 11.73 9.92 15.06
C LEU A 209 11.49 10.93 13.90
N ALA A 210 10.26 11.45 13.82
CA ALA A 210 9.90 12.41 12.77
C ALA A 210 10.68 13.74 12.90
N ARG A 211 10.96 14.22 14.11
CA ARG A 211 11.80 15.41 14.32
C ARG A 211 13.24 15.16 13.91
N GLU A 212 13.82 14.02 14.26
CA GLU A 212 15.17 13.63 13.83
C GLU A 212 15.26 13.60 12.30
N PHE A 213 14.26 13.00 11.67
CA PHE A 213 14.13 12.96 10.24
C PHE A 213 14.12 14.36 9.61
N ILE A 214 13.24 15.26 10.06
CA ILE A 214 13.19 16.66 9.56
C ILE A 214 14.49 17.40 9.86
N GLY A 215 15.11 17.13 11.01
CA GLY A 215 16.41 17.70 11.38
C GLY A 215 17.52 17.33 10.39
N ASN A 216 17.54 16.07 9.95
CA ASN A 216 18.47 15.55 8.96
C ASN A 216 18.13 16.04 7.53
N TYR A 217 16.86 16.36 7.30
CA TYR A 217 16.31 16.69 5.98
C TYR A 217 15.37 17.91 6.01
N PRO A 218 15.86 19.09 6.38
CA PRO A 218 15.01 20.28 6.62
C PRO A 218 14.22 20.74 5.40
N ALA A 219 14.68 20.46 4.17
CA ALA A 219 13.92 20.79 2.96
C ALA A 219 12.58 20.03 2.83
N PHE A 220 12.26 19.10 3.75
CA PHE A 220 10.96 18.41 3.81
C PHE A 220 9.93 19.15 4.63
N ASP A 221 10.34 19.97 5.58
CA ASP A 221 9.37 20.84 6.24
C ASP A 221 8.86 21.87 5.24
N LEU A 222 7.69 21.54 4.64
CA LEU A 222 7.05 22.44 3.67
C LEU A 222 6.70 23.79 4.27
N PHE A 223 6.49 23.87 5.58
CA PHE A 223 6.20 25.15 6.22
C PHE A 223 7.45 26.01 6.28
N ASP A 224 8.58 25.42 6.64
CA ASP A 224 9.86 26.13 6.66
C ASP A 224 10.29 26.53 5.22
N LEU A 225 10.15 25.60 4.27
CA LEU A 225 10.44 25.85 2.86
C LEU A 225 9.61 27.01 2.27
N LEU A 226 8.37 27.17 2.70
CA LEU A 226 7.45 28.23 2.25
C LEU A 226 7.51 29.48 3.13
N GLY A 227 8.37 29.51 4.16
CA GLY A 227 8.46 30.61 5.10
C GLY A 227 7.23 30.77 6.00
N ILE A 228 6.49 29.69 6.25
CA ILE A 228 5.31 29.68 7.10
C ILE A 228 5.73 29.35 8.53
N PRO A 229 5.55 30.21 9.53
CA PRO A 229 6.10 30.04 10.88
C PRO A 229 5.23 29.08 11.74
N LEU A 230 5.02 27.85 11.30
CA LEU A 230 4.25 26.83 12.03
C LEU A 230 5.11 25.80 12.75
N GLY A 231 6.39 25.69 12.39
CA GLY A 231 7.35 24.76 12.99
C GLY A 231 7.15 23.29 12.60
N GLY A 232 8.20 22.48 12.80
CA GLY A 232 8.27 21.09 12.36
C GLY A 232 7.18 20.19 12.94
N ASP A 233 6.73 20.43 14.17
CA ASP A 233 5.62 19.64 14.76
C ASP A 233 4.30 19.79 14.02
N ALA A 234 4.03 20.96 13.42
CA ALA A 234 2.85 21.16 12.60
C ALA A 234 2.99 20.39 11.27
N PHE A 235 4.19 20.38 10.71
CA PHE A 235 4.50 19.60 9.51
C PHE A 235 4.36 18.08 9.77
N ILE A 236 4.89 17.56 10.88
CA ILE A 236 4.76 16.16 11.29
C ILE A 236 3.27 15.76 11.38
N ARG A 237 2.44 16.60 12.02
CA ARG A 237 0.99 16.37 12.09
C ARG A 237 0.36 16.36 10.70
N LEU A 238 0.74 17.29 9.82
CA LEU A 238 0.24 17.33 8.45
C LEU A 238 0.60 16.05 7.68
N ALA A 239 1.86 15.62 7.73
CA ALA A 239 2.34 14.41 7.07
C ALA A 239 1.59 13.17 7.56
N GLY A 240 1.48 12.98 8.89
CA GLY A 240 0.70 11.88 9.47
C GLY A 240 -0.79 11.95 9.11
N THR A 241 -1.36 13.16 9.02
CA THR A 241 -2.75 13.38 8.59
C THR A 241 -2.97 12.94 7.13
N VAL A 242 -2.04 13.26 6.24
CA VAL A 242 -2.09 12.88 4.82
C VAL A 242 -1.98 11.38 4.66
N GLU A 243 -1.03 10.73 5.34
CA GLU A 243 -0.90 9.27 5.29
C GLU A 243 -2.13 8.55 5.85
N LEU A 244 -2.64 8.99 7.00
CA LEU A 244 -3.85 8.44 7.59
C LEU A 244 -5.04 8.59 6.64
N LEU A 245 -5.18 9.75 5.99
CA LEU A 245 -6.24 9.97 5.01
C LEU A 245 -6.13 8.98 3.85
N PHE A 246 -4.96 8.86 3.22
CA PHE A 246 -4.78 7.94 2.10
C PHE A 246 -5.00 6.48 2.53
N GLY A 247 -4.55 6.09 3.71
CA GLY A 247 -4.83 4.78 4.27
C GLY A 247 -6.34 4.49 4.34
N LEU A 248 -7.12 5.43 4.89
CA LEU A 248 -8.59 5.29 4.98
C LEU A 248 -9.29 5.33 3.61
N LEU A 249 -8.80 6.14 2.67
CA LEU A 249 -9.33 6.18 1.30
C LEU A 249 -9.11 4.85 0.58
N LEU A 250 -7.93 4.24 0.71
CA LEU A 250 -7.65 2.92 0.16
C LEU A 250 -8.54 1.85 0.79
N ILE A 251 -8.67 1.83 2.13
CA ILE A 251 -9.58 0.92 2.83
C ILE A 251 -11.02 1.08 2.35
N SER A 252 -11.46 2.30 2.10
CA SER A 252 -12.80 2.59 1.58
C SER A 252 -13.03 2.00 0.17
N GLY A 253 -12.00 1.98 -0.67
CA GLY A 253 -12.05 1.54 -2.07
C GLY A 253 -12.98 2.38 -2.95
N ARG A 254 -13.46 3.54 -2.46
CA ARG A 254 -14.31 4.46 -3.23
C ARG A 254 -13.45 5.41 -4.04
N ILE A 255 -13.92 5.73 -5.25
CA ILE A 255 -13.26 6.67 -6.16
C ILE A 255 -11.76 6.30 -6.33
N PRO A 256 -11.44 5.03 -6.69
CA PRO A 256 -10.07 4.53 -6.64
C PRO A 256 -9.13 5.25 -7.62
N GLN A 257 -9.63 5.68 -8.78
CA GLN A 257 -8.79 6.39 -9.76
C GLN A 257 -8.32 7.72 -9.20
N VAL A 258 -9.22 8.51 -8.60
CA VAL A 258 -8.86 9.80 -8.00
C VAL A 258 -7.99 9.61 -6.77
N ALA A 259 -8.32 8.66 -5.89
CA ALA A 259 -7.53 8.37 -4.69
C ALA A 259 -6.08 8.05 -5.04
N VAL A 260 -5.85 7.18 -6.04
CA VAL A 260 -4.50 6.79 -6.48
C VAL A 260 -3.76 7.94 -7.13
N ILE A 261 -4.41 8.72 -8.02
CA ILE A 261 -3.76 9.86 -8.67
C ILE A 261 -3.33 10.91 -7.66
N VAL A 262 -4.22 11.25 -6.70
CA VAL A 262 -3.91 12.24 -5.67
C VAL A 262 -2.82 11.73 -4.71
N ALA A 263 -2.89 10.47 -4.27
CA ALA A 263 -1.84 9.86 -3.47
C ALA A 263 -0.50 9.79 -4.23
N GLY A 264 -0.54 9.55 -5.53
CA GLY A 264 0.64 9.53 -6.38
C GLY A 264 1.44 10.85 -6.37
N ILE A 265 0.82 11.98 -6.08
CA ILE A 265 1.53 13.27 -6.04
C ILE A 265 2.61 13.28 -4.96
N PRO A 266 2.30 13.11 -3.66
CA PRO A 266 3.32 13.07 -2.62
C PRO A 266 4.30 11.90 -2.79
N PHE A 267 3.85 10.69 -3.14
CA PHE A 267 4.73 9.55 -3.38
C PHE A 267 5.75 9.80 -4.49
N ASN A 268 5.37 10.44 -5.59
CA ASN A 268 6.32 10.78 -6.65
C ASN A 268 7.18 12.01 -6.29
N ALA A 269 6.65 12.94 -5.50
CA ALA A 269 7.46 14.06 -4.99
C ALA A 269 8.58 13.54 -4.08
N THR A 270 8.26 12.63 -3.15
CA THR A 270 9.26 12.00 -2.28
C THR A 270 10.30 11.24 -3.07
N LEU A 271 9.89 10.46 -4.07
CA LEU A 271 10.82 9.74 -4.95
C LEU A 271 11.83 10.68 -5.64
N ALA A 272 11.40 11.87 -6.08
CA ALA A 272 12.29 12.83 -6.71
C ALA A 272 13.39 13.31 -5.76
N PHE A 273 13.15 13.32 -4.47
CA PHE A 273 14.09 13.71 -3.43
C PHE A 273 14.90 12.56 -2.85
N LEU A 274 14.31 11.36 -2.71
CA LEU A 274 14.83 10.21 -1.96
C LEU A 274 15.61 9.20 -2.80
N GLY A 275 15.36 9.23 -4.09
CA GLY A 275 16.06 8.38 -5.03
C GLY A 275 15.72 6.88 -4.86
N LYS A 276 16.74 6.04 -5.04
CA LYS A 276 16.54 4.60 -5.22
C LYS A 276 16.03 3.86 -3.97
N THR A 277 16.41 4.27 -2.77
CA THR A 277 15.96 3.61 -1.53
C THR A 277 14.46 3.73 -1.36
N GLU A 278 13.94 4.94 -1.58
CA GLU A 278 12.52 5.24 -1.62
C GLU A 278 11.81 4.42 -2.70
N LEU A 279 12.36 4.42 -3.91
CA LEU A 279 11.78 3.65 -5.02
C LEU A 279 11.69 2.15 -4.68
N ILE A 280 12.76 1.55 -4.18
CA ILE A 280 12.83 0.12 -3.89
C ILE A 280 11.84 -0.25 -2.79
N GLY A 281 11.82 0.50 -1.69
CA GLY A 281 10.90 0.26 -0.59
C GLY A 281 9.44 0.44 -0.98
N HIS A 282 9.13 1.41 -1.86
CA HIS A 282 7.76 1.70 -2.29
C HIS A 282 7.32 0.98 -3.57
N LEU A 283 8.17 0.21 -4.25
CA LEU A 283 7.75 -0.56 -5.43
C LEU A 283 6.48 -1.39 -5.19
N PRO A 284 6.31 -2.09 -4.06
CA PRO A 284 5.07 -2.81 -3.78
C PRO A 284 3.85 -1.89 -3.74
N VAL A 285 3.95 -0.74 -3.08
CA VAL A 285 2.89 0.27 -2.98
C VAL A 285 2.54 0.83 -4.35
N TYR A 286 3.53 1.16 -5.19
CA TYR A 286 3.30 1.55 -6.59
C TYR A 286 2.56 0.45 -7.38
N GLY A 287 2.91 -0.81 -7.14
CA GLY A 287 2.20 -1.95 -7.72
C GLY A 287 0.74 -2.00 -7.28
N VAL A 288 0.45 -1.77 -6.00
CA VAL A 288 -0.92 -1.68 -5.47
C VAL A 288 -1.68 -0.50 -6.09
N MET A 289 -1.07 0.67 -6.14
CA MET A 289 -1.66 1.87 -6.76
C MET A 289 -2.01 1.61 -8.23
N LEU A 290 -1.09 1.01 -9.00
CA LEU A 290 -1.33 0.61 -10.39
C LEU A 290 -2.48 -0.38 -10.49
N ALA A 291 -2.54 -1.39 -9.62
CA ALA A 291 -3.62 -2.38 -9.62
C ALA A 291 -4.98 -1.72 -9.37
N LEU A 292 -5.09 -0.85 -8.37
CA LEU A 292 -6.33 -0.15 -8.05
C LEU A 292 -6.75 0.81 -9.16
N LEU A 293 -5.80 1.50 -9.79
CA LEU A 293 -6.05 2.37 -10.94
C LEU A 293 -6.58 1.57 -12.11
N VAL A 294 -5.97 0.46 -12.45
CA VAL A 294 -6.36 -0.41 -13.57
C VAL A 294 -7.71 -1.06 -13.32
N TYR A 295 -7.94 -1.65 -12.14
CA TYR A 295 -9.23 -2.23 -11.80
C TYR A 295 -10.34 -1.17 -11.72
N GLY A 296 -10.03 0.01 -11.15
CA GLY A 296 -10.92 1.17 -11.14
C GLY A 296 -11.28 1.67 -12.54
N SER A 297 -10.37 1.52 -13.51
CA SER A 297 -10.58 1.91 -14.91
C SER A 297 -11.31 0.86 -15.75
N SER A 298 -11.39 -0.39 -15.28
CA SER A 298 -12.03 -1.47 -16.01
C SER A 298 -13.55 -1.47 -15.84
N PRO A 299 -14.36 -1.36 -16.90
CA PRO A 299 -15.82 -1.47 -16.81
C PRO A 299 -16.31 -2.77 -16.16
N ARG A 300 -15.50 -3.84 -16.26
CA ARG A 300 -15.78 -5.15 -15.66
C ARG A 300 -15.58 -5.15 -14.14
N TYR A 301 -14.55 -4.48 -13.66
CA TYR A 301 -14.08 -4.59 -12.27
C TYR A 301 -14.29 -3.33 -11.43
N ALA A 302 -14.49 -2.15 -12.02
CA ALA A 302 -14.60 -0.89 -11.30
C ALA A 302 -15.69 -0.90 -10.21
N GLY A 303 -16.80 -1.57 -10.44
CA GLY A 303 -17.86 -1.77 -9.46
C GLY A 303 -17.49 -2.71 -8.30
N LEU A 304 -16.42 -3.50 -8.44
CA LEU A 304 -15.97 -4.47 -7.44
C LEU A 304 -14.92 -3.89 -6.49
N VAL A 305 -14.19 -2.84 -6.92
CA VAL A 305 -13.12 -2.23 -6.11
C VAL A 305 -13.59 -1.82 -4.71
N PRO A 306 -14.76 -1.16 -4.53
CA PRO A 306 -15.25 -0.82 -3.19
C PRO A 306 -16.08 -1.92 -2.53
N ALA A 307 -16.27 -3.07 -3.19
CA ALA A 307 -17.12 -4.12 -2.65
C ALA A 307 -16.47 -4.79 -1.42
N TRP A 308 -17.29 -5.10 -0.44
CA TRP A 308 -16.93 -6.02 0.63
C TRP A 308 -17.17 -7.46 0.14
N PRO A 309 -16.37 -8.43 0.57
CA PRO A 309 -16.46 -9.80 0.04
C PRO A 309 -17.86 -10.40 0.08
N TRP A 310 -18.59 -10.18 1.19
CA TRP A 310 -19.97 -10.68 1.36
C TRP A 310 -21.01 -9.95 0.50
N GLN A 311 -20.69 -8.78 -0.09
CA GLN A 311 -21.59 -8.05 -0.98
C GLN A 311 -21.46 -8.50 -2.44
N ALA A 312 -20.36 -9.11 -2.82
CA ALA A 312 -20.12 -9.56 -4.19
C ALA A 312 -21.09 -10.68 -4.59
N GLY A 313 -21.34 -11.65 -3.72
CA GLY A 313 -22.31 -12.75 -3.94
C GLY A 313 -23.74 -12.24 -4.16
N LEU A 314 -24.21 -11.30 -3.31
CA LEU A 314 -25.57 -10.75 -3.39
C LEU A 314 -25.84 -9.95 -4.69
N ARG A 315 -24.81 -9.38 -5.31
CA ARG A 315 -24.96 -8.65 -6.59
C ARG A 315 -25.08 -9.58 -7.81
N VAL A 316 -24.48 -10.75 -7.76
CA VAL A 316 -24.58 -11.77 -8.82
C VAL A 316 -25.98 -12.38 -8.84
N GLU A 317 -26.55 -12.73 -7.69
CA GLU A 317 -27.92 -13.23 -7.58
C GLU A 317 -28.95 -12.25 -8.13
N ARG A 318 -28.84 -10.95 -7.82
CA ARG A 318 -29.75 -9.91 -8.36
C ARG A 318 -29.65 -9.75 -9.88
N ARG A 319 -28.46 -9.91 -10.48
CA ARG A 319 -28.29 -9.87 -11.94
C ARG A 319 -28.80 -11.14 -12.63
N GLY A 320 -28.69 -12.29 -11.96
CA GLY A 320 -29.22 -13.56 -12.45
C GLY A 320 -30.76 -13.55 -12.49
N SER A 321 -31.40 -13.06 -11.41
CA SER A 321 -32.86 -13.00 -11.30
C SER A 321 -33.50 -12.02 -12.30
N SER A 322 -32.86 -10.88 -12.59
CA SER A 322 -33.36 -9.91 -13.57
C SER A 322 -33.33 -10.41 -15.02
N ARG A 323 -32.39 -11.32 -15.37
CA ARG A 323 -32.32 -11.93 -16.70
C ARG A 323 -33.35 -13.04 -16.93
N LEU A 324 -33.80 -13.70 -15.86
CA LEU A 324 -34.84 -14.74 -15.95
C LEU A 324 -36.23 -14.13 -16.08
N SER A 325 -36.48 -12.90 -15.57
CA SER A 325 -37.76 -12.22 -15.67
C SER A 325 -38.05 -11.56 -17.04
N THR A 326 -37.07 -11.51 -17.94
CA THR A 326 -37.20 -10.87 -19.28
C THR A 326 -37.27 -11.87 -20.43
N ARG A 327 -37.50 -13.16 -20.21
CA ARG A 327 -37.86 -14.08 -21.30
C ARG A 327 -39.36 -13.94 -21.60
N PRO A 328 -39.74 -13.42 -22.80
CA PRO A 328 -41.13 -13.45 -23.21
C PRO A 328 -41.57 -14.89 -23.44
N SER A 329 -42.75 -15.22 -22.95
CA SER A 329 -43.51 -16.47 -23.18
C SER A 329 -43.90 -16.61 -24.63
#